data_df6ca69c8b3105ab610a33323c2bf1a3
#
_entry.id   df6ca69c8b3105ab610a33323c2bf1a3
#
_cell.length_a   1.000
_cell.length_b   1.000
_cell.length_c   1.000
_cell.angle_alpha   90.00
_cell.angle_beta   90.00
_cell.angle_gamma   90.00
#
_symmetry.space_group_name_H-M   'P 1'
#
loop_
_entity.id
_entity.type
_entity.pdbx_description
1 polymer ?
#
loop_
_entity_poly.entity_id
_entity_poly.type
_entity_poly.pdbx_seq_one_letter_code
_entity_poly.pdbx_strand_id
1 'polypeptide(L)'
;MLELVNYVFGSGFTLIASILGLMVFLNFVPVGLWISAIAAGVNVSIIDLIGMRLRRVPAAQIVLPLIKANKAGLDVTVDQLEAHYLAGGNVDRVIDALIAAHRAGIDLNFERGCAIDLAGRNVLEAVQMSVNPEVIETPVVSAVAKDGIELKVKARVTVRANIDKLVGGAGEATIIARVGEGIVTNVGSSADHTAVLENPDYISKTVLEKGLDAGTAFEILSIDIADVDVGRNIGAALMTDQAEADKRIAQARAEERRAMAVAKEQEMKAYTQEMQAKVVEAQAK
;
A
#
# COMPACT_ATOMS: atom_id res chain seq x y z
N MET A 1 36.45 -16.48 -74.55
CA MET A 1 37.14 -16.43 -73.24
C MET A 1 36.64 -15.30 -72.35
N LEU A 2 36.47 -14.07 -72.85
CA LEU A 2 35.92 -12.94 -72.09
C LEU A 2 34.46 -13.14 -71.60
N GLU A 3 33.59 -13.74 -72.44
CA GLU A 3 32.18 -14.04 -72.08
C GLU A 3 32.06 -15.08 -70.97
N LEU A 4 32.91 -16.12 -70.93
CA LEU A 4 32.96 -17.11 -69.90
C LEU A 4 33.43 -16.53 -68.55
N VAL A 5 34.38 -15.59 -68.60
CA VAL A 5 34.85 -14.87 -67.41
C VAL A 5 33.77 -14.00 -66.82
N ASN A 6 33.05 -13.20 -67.67
CA ASN A 6 31.90 -12.39 -67.26
C ASN A 6 30.73 -13.20 -66.69
N TYR A 7 30.47 -14.41 -67.25
CA TYR A 7 29.41 -15.27 -66.73
C TYR A 7 29.79 -15.86 -65.36
N VAL A 8 31.05 -16.27 -65.15
CA VAL A 8 31.51 -16.80 -63.87
C VAL A 8 31.57 -15.69 -62.79
N PHE A 9 32.01 -14.48 -63.15
CA PHE A 9 32.03 -13.35 -62.26
C PHE A 9 30.59 -12.89 -61.87
N GLY A 10 29.66 -12.84 -62.86
CA GLY A 10 28.26 -12.47 -62.65
C GLY A 10 27.54 -13.50 -61.76
N SER A 11 27.73 -14.82 -62.02
CA SER A 11 27.15 -15.86 -61.16
C SER A 11 27.74 -15.93 -59.76
N GLY A 12 29.04 -15.68 -59.59
CA GLY A 12 29.70 -15.55 -58.29
C GLY A 12 29.17 -14.37 -57.47
N PHE A 13 28.99 -13.20 -58.10
CA PHE A 13 28.46 -12.01 -57.46
C PHE A 13 26.98 -12.18 -57.03
N THR A 14 26.12 -12.82 -57.88
CA THR A 14 24.73 -13.07 -57.53
C THR A 14 24.61 -14.09 -56.38
N LEU A 15 25.48 -15.10 -56.32
CA LEU A 15 25.53 -16.08 -55.24
C LEU A 15 25.95 -15.44 -53.90
N ILE A 16 26.97 -14.59 -53.92
CA ILE A 16 27.44 -13.84 -52.72
C ILE A 16 26.32 -12.88 -52.26
N ALA A 17 25.72 -12.15 -53.17
CA ALA A 17 24.61 -11.23 -52.88
C ALA A 17 23.40 -11.96 -52.27
N SER A 18 23.07 -13.17 -52.80
CA SER A 18 21.96 -13.99 -52.26
C SER A 18 22.27 -14.54 -50.85
N ILE A 19 23.51 -14.97 -50.61
CA ILE A 19 23.93 -15.42 -49.28
C ILE A 19 23.92 -14.28 -48.27
N LEU A 20 24.39 -13.10 -48.70
CA LEU A 20 24.41 -11.92 -47.83
C LEU A 20 22.98 -11.41 -47.53
N GLY A 21 22.07 -11.43 -48.55
CA GLY A 21 20.66 -11.14 -48.39
C GLY A 21 19.96 -12.12 -47.45
N LEU A 22 20.26 -13.43 -47.57
CA LEU A 22 19.73 -14.49 -46.71
C LEU A 22 20.24 -14.28 -45.26
N MET A 23 21.53 -13.97 -45.08
CA MET A 23 22.13 -13.72 -43.77
C MET A 23 21.52 -12.54 -43.09
N VAL A 24 21.31 -11.44 -43.81
CA VAL A 24 20.59 -10.25 -43.31
C VAL A 24 19.13 -10.59 -42.96
N PHE A 25 18.43 -11.33 -43.80
CA PHE A 25 17.07 -11.77 -43.54
C PHE A 25 16.96 -12.63 -42.28
N LEU A 26 17.82 -13.65 -42.13
CA LEU A 26 17.85 -14.53 -40.96
C LEU A 26 18.22 -13.78 -39.67
N ASN A 27 19.06 -12.73 -39.78
CA ASN A 27 19.40 -11.90 -38.61
C ASN A 27 18.28 -10.89 -38.26
N PHE A 28 17.50 -10.47 -39.26
CA PHE A 28 16.41 -9.51 -39.06
C PHE A 28 15.12 -10.16 -38.61
N VAL A 29 14.81 -11.36 -39.09
CA VAL A 29 13.59 -12.11 -38.77
C VAL A 29 13.94 -13.24 -37.81
N PRO A 30 13.31 -13.29 -36.61
CA PRO A 30 13.53 -14.39 -35.65
C PRO A 30 12.79 -15.65 -36.09
N VAL A 31 13.33 -16.34 -37.14
CA VAL A 31 12.70 -17.50 -37.75
C VAL A 31 12.46 -18.65 -36.73
N GLY A 32 13.33 -18.81 -35.75
CA GLY A 32 13.15 -19.80 -34.67
C GLY A 32 11.89 -19.58 -33.85
N LEU A 33 11.54 -18.29 -33.54
CA LEU A 33 10.30 -17.98 -32.85
C LEU A 33 9.06 -18.22 -33.74
N TRP A 34 9.16 -17.92 -35.02
CA TRP A 34 8.09 -18.18 -35.97
C TRP A 34 7.78 -19.67 -36.09
N ILE A 35 8.79 -20.52 -36.20
CA ILE A 35 8.62 -21.97 -36.22
C ILE A 35 7.99 -22.47 -34.92
N SER A 36 8.41 -21.93 -33.77
CA SER A 36 7.86 -22.30 -32.48
C SER A 36 6.39 -21.88 -32.35
N ALA A 37 5.99 -20.71 -32.88
CA ALA A 37 4.62 -20.24 -32.89
C ALA A 37 3.72 -21.16 -33.74
N ILE A 38 4.14 -21.50 -34.97
CA ILE A 38 3.40 -22.43 -35.86
C ILE A 38 3.27 -23.80 -35.21
N ALA A 39 4.37 -24.35 -34.66
CA ALA A 39 4.36 -25.64 -33.97
C ALA A 39 3.42 -25.67 -32.77
N ALA A 40 3.20 -24.51 -32.15
CA ALA A 40 2.26 -24.33 -31.03
C ALA A 40 0.81 -24.04 -31.49
N GLY A 41 0.53 -23.98 -32.79
CA GLY A 41 -0.80 -23.69 -33.34
C GLY A 41 -1.18 -22.19 -33.24
N VAL A 42 -0.19 -21.34 -33.12
CA VAL A 42 -0.41 -19.88 -33.02
C VAL A 42 -0.16 -19.21 -34.38
N ASN A 43 -1.12 -18.45 -34.88
CA ASN A 43 -1.02 -17.75 -36.15
C ASN A 43 -0.26 -16.42 -35.96
N VAL A 44 1.06 -16.46 -36.18
CA VAL A 44 1.91 -15.28 -36.23
C VAL A 44 2.49 -15.15 -37.65
N SER A 45 2.24 -14.02 -38.31
CA SER A 45 2.81 -13.77 -39.61
C SER A 45 4.27 -13.32 -39.49
N ILE A 46 5.08 -13.66 -40.51
CA ILE A 46 6.44 -13.11 -40.63
C ILE A 46 6.42 -11.58 -40.72
N ILE A 47 5.37 -11.04 -41.34
CA ILE A 47 5.18 -9.59 -41.49
C ILE A 47 4.98 -8.94 -40.10
N ASP A 48 4.25 -9.59 -39.19
CA ASP A 48 4.05 -9.12 -37.82
C ASP A 48 5.37 -9.06 -37.06
N LEU A 49 6.22 -10.08 -37.20
CA LEU A 49 7.54 -10.13 -36.59
C LEU A 49 8.48 -9.03 -37.10
N ILE A 50 8.43 -8.74 -38.40
CA ILE A 50 9.15 -7.62 -39.02
C ILE A 50 8.60 -6.30 -38.47
N GLY A 51 7.28 -6.16 -38.42
CA GLY A 51 6.59 -5.00 -37.86
C GLY A 51 6.97 -4.70 -36.42
N MET A 52 6.98 -5.74 -35.54
CA MET A 52 7.44 -5.63 -34.15
C MET A 52 8.88 -5.13 -34.07
N ARG A 53 9.76 -5.67 -34.93
CA ARG A 53 11.18 -5.25 -34.96
C ARG A 53 11.32 -3.79 -35.35
N LEU A 54 10.55 -3.30 -36.31
CA LEU A 54 10.55 -1.91 -36.73
C LEU A 54 10.02 -0.98 -35.63
N ARG A 55 9.02 -1.43 -34.86
CA ARG A 55 8.47 -0.72 -33.69
C ARG A 55 9.32 -0.88 -32.43
N ARG A 56 10.46 -1.58 -32.51
CA ARG A 56 11.38 -1.90 -31.39
C ARG A 56 10.72 -2.73 -30.29
N VAL A 57 9.73 -3.54 -30.65
CA VAL A 57 9.10 -4.51 -29.76
C VAL A 57 9.87 -5.83 -29.83
N PRO A 58 10.39 -6.37 -28.72
CA PRO A 58 11.07 -7.66 -28.73
C PRO A 58 10.06 -8.78 -29.01
N ALA A 59 10.10 -9.39 -30.20
CA ALA A 59 9.15 -10.42 -30.62
C ALA A 59 9.02 -11.58 -29.62
N ALA A 60 10.10 -11.93 -28.92
CA ALA A 60 10.08 -12.97 -27.91
C ALA A 60 9.15 -12.66 -26.71
N GLN A 61 9.03 -11.38 -26.34
CA GLN A 61 8.16 -10.95 -25.22
C GLN A 61 6.68 -10.94 -25.59
N ILE A 62 6.36 -11.09 -26.85
CA ILE A 62 4.97 -11.19 -27.37
C ILE A 62 4.65 -12.64 -27.72
N VAL A 63 5.51 -13.29 -28.52
CA VAL A 63 5.24 -14.62 -29.07
C VAL A 63 5.28 -15.72 -28.00
N LEU A 64 6.21 -15.67 -27.06
CA LEU A 64 6.30 -16.72 -26.01
C LEU A 64 5.08 -16.70 -25.07
N PRO A 65 4.64 -15.53 -24.53
CA PRO A 65 3.39 -15.47 -23.78
C PRO A 65 2.16 -15.85 -24.59
N LEU A 66 2.12 -15.49 -25.89
CA LEU A 66 1.03 -15.89 -26.79
C LEU A 66 0.95 -17.42 -26.94
N ILE A 67 2.10 -18.10 -27.06
CA ILE A 67 2.16 -19.57 -27.08
C ILE A 67 1.66 -20.15 -25.75
N LYS A 68 2.03 -19.55 -24.60
CA LYS A 68 1.52 -19.97 -23.29
C LYS A 68 0.00 -19.82 -23.22
N ALA A 69 -0.54 -18.67 -23.64
CA ALA A 69 -1.96 -18.39 -23.66
C ALA A 69 -2.75 -19.39 -24.52
N ASN A 70 -2.30 -19.63 -25.76
CA ASN A 70 -2.94 -20.58 -26.66
C ASN A 70 -2.95 -22.02 -26.12
N LYS A 71 -1.83 -22.47 -25.52
CA LYS A 71 -1.76 -23.78 -24.85
C LYS A 71 -2.67 -23.89 -23.63
N ALA A 72 -2.98 -22.79 -22.98
CA ALA A 72 -3.91 -22.72 -21.85
C ALA A 72 -5.38 -22.59 -22.29
N GLY A 73 -5.65 -22.45 -23.62
CA GLY A 73 -6.98 -22.30 -24.16
C GLY A 73 -7.54 -20.87 -24.06
N LEU A 74 -6.66 -19.87 -23.87
CA LEU A 74 -7.04 -18.47 -23.83
C LEU A 74 -7.03 -17.89 -25.25
N ASP A 75 -8.07 -17.14 -25.59
CA ASP A 75 -8.18 -16.45 -26.87
C ASP A 75 -7.63 -15.02 -26.73
N VAL A 76 -6.35 -14.87 -27.10
CA VAL A 76 -5.63 -13.58 -27.06
C VAL A 76 -4.91 -13.39 -28.40
N THR A 77 -4.93 -12.18 -28.92
CA THR A 77 -4.32 -11.85 -30.21
C THR A 77 -2.93 -11.21 -30.07
N VAL A 78 -2.12 -11.30 -31.13
CA VAL A 78 -0.81 -10.62 -31.21
C VAL A 78 -0.94 -9.13 -30.96
N ASP A 79 -1.93 -8.49 -31.61
CA ASP A 79 -2.14 -7.04 -31.55
C ASP A 79 -2.48 -6.59 -30.12
N GLN A 80 -3.27 -7.35 -29.38
CA GLN A 80 -3.60 -7.06 -28.00
C GLN A 80 -2.37 -7.09 -27.10
N LEU A 81 -1.51 -8.11 -27.26
CA LEU A 81 -0.26 -8.22 -26.49
C LEU A 81 0.72 -7.12 -26.82
N GLU A 82 0.85 -6.80 -28.11
CA GLU A 82 1.71 -5.71 -28.56
C GLU A 82 1.24 -4.35 -28.07
N ALA A 83 -0.06 -4.08 -28.13
CA ALA A 83 -0.65 -2.84 -27.61
C ALA A 83 -0.37 -2.69 -26.09
N HIS A 84 -0.54 -3.77 -25.32
CA HIS A 84 -0.23 -3.77 -23.89
C HIS A 84 1.25 -3.51 -23.61
N TYR A 85 2.15 -4.15 -24.37
CA TYR A 85 3.60 -3.93 -24.27
C TYR A 85 3.96 -2.47 -24.57
N LEU A 86 3.42 -1.90 -25.64
CA LEU A 86 3.66 -0.51 -26.04
C LEU A 86 3.10 0.50 -25.03
N ALA A 87 2.04 0.13 -24.30
CA ALA A 87 1.51 0.92 -23.18
C ALA A 87 2.41 0.87 -21.91
N GLY A 88 3.49 0.07 -21.92
CA GLY A 88 4.40 -0.08 -20.79
C GLY A 88 4.03 -1.21 -19.83
N GLY A 89 3.08 -2.06 -20.18
CA GLY A 89 2.65 -3.20 -19.38
C GLY A 89 3.58 -4.40 -19.50
N ASN A 90 3.42 -5.35 -18.56
CA ASN A 90 4.17 -6.61 -18.54
C ASN A 90 3.31 -7.76 -19.09
N VAL A 91 3.53 -8.09 -20.37
CA VAL A 91 2.76 -9.10 -21.11
C VAL A 91 2.84 -10.49 -20.46
N ASP A 92 4.02 -10.91 -20.05
CA ASP A 92 4.24 -12.26 -19.50
C ASP A 92 3.50 -12.43 -18.18
N ARG A 93 3.57 -11.41 -17.30
CA ARG A 93 2.86 -11.39 -16.02
C ARG A 93 1.34 -11.42 -16.19
N VAL A 94 0.80 -10.65 -17.14
CA VAL A 94 -0.64 -10.65 -17.43
C VAL A 94 -1.10 -11.99 -17.96
N ILE A 95 -0.36 -12.60 -18.89
CA ILE A 95 -0.71 -13.91 -19.42
C ILE A 95 -0.62 -14.99 -18.35
N ASP A 96 0.42 -15.00 -17.53
CA ASP A 96 0.54 -15.97 -16.43
C ASP A 96 -0.61 -15.80 -15.42
N ALA A 97 -1.04 -14.56 -15.15
CA ALA A 97 -2.21 -14.27 -14.31
C ALA A 97 -3.52 -14.77 -14.92
N LEU A 98 -3.73 -14.55 -16.23
CA LEU A 98 -4.92 -15.04 -16.92
C LEU A 98 -4.97 -16.57 -16.96
N ILE A 99 -3.83 -17.25 -17.15
CA ILE A 99 -3.74 -18.70 -17.09
C ILE A 99 -4.11 -19.20 -15.68
N ALA A 100 -3.59 -18.53 -14.65
CA ALA A 100 -3.89 -18.87 -13.26
C ALA A 100 -5.39 -18.66 -12.94
N ALA A 101 -5.96 -17.52 -13.36
CA ALA A 101 -7.37 -17.20 -13.21
C ALA A 101 -8.28 -18.23 -13.93
N HIS A 102 -7.96 -18.57 -15.18
CA HIS A 102 -8.70 -19.56 -15.95
C HIS A 102 -8.70 -20.93 -15.28
N ARG A 103 -7.54 -21.37 -14.76
CA ARG A 103 -7.42 -22.66 -14.03
C ARG A 103 -8.16 -22.65 -12.69
N ALA A 104 -8.26 -21.49 -12.04
CA ALA A 104 -8.98 -21.31 -10.78
C ALA A 104 -10.49 -21.09 -10.97
N GLY A 105 -10.99 -21.00 -12.22
CA GLY A 105 -12.40 -20.71 -12.52
C GLY A 105 -12.80 -19.26 -12.22
N ILE A 106 -11.84 -18.35 -12.20
CA ILE A 106 -12.05 -16.93 -11.95
C ILE A 106 -12.27 -16.22 -13.29
N ASP A 107 -13.33 -15.44 -13.39
CA ASP A 107 -13.63 -14.63 -14.59
C ASP A 107 -12.74 -13.39 -14.66
N LEU A 108 -11.60 -13.54 -15.32
CA LEU A 108 -10.67 -12.45 -15.60
C LEU A 108 -10.41 -12.38 -17.10
N ASN A 109 -10.95 -11.35 -17.74
CA ASN A 109 -10.69 -11.11 -19.16
C ASN A 109 -9.35 -10.37 -19.36
N PHE A 110 -8.83 -10.42 -20.60
CA PHE A 110 -7.55 -9.81 -20.98
C PHE A 110 -7.52 -8.30 -20.70
N GLU A 111 -8.57 -7.58 -21.07
CA GLU A 111 -8.64 -6.12 -20.91
C GLU A 111 -8.55 -5.71 -19.44
N ARG A 112 -9.23 -6.43 -18.55
CA ARG A 112 -9.18 -6.19 -17.11
C ARG A 112 -7.82 -6.52 -16.52
N GLY A 113 -7.20 -7.63 -16.97
CA GLY A 113 -5.82 -7.97 -16.59
C GLY A 113 -4.84 -6.87 -16.97
N CYS A 114 -4.93 -6.34 -18.20
CA CYS A 114 -4.13 -5.21 -18.65
C CYS A 114 -4.39 -3.94 -17.83
N ALA A 115 -5.64 -3.61 -17.52
CA ALA A 115 -5.98 -2.45 -16.72
C ALA A 115 -5.38 -2.51 -15.31
N ILE A 116 -5.39 -3.69 -14.67
CA ILE A 116 -4.78 -3.92 -13.34
C ILE A 116 -3.26 -3.74 -13.43
N ASP A 117 -2.60 -4.32 -14.46
CA ASP A 117 -1.16 -4.23 -14.64
C ASP A 117 -0.70 -2.78 -14.91
N LEU A 118 -1.40 -2.05 -15.78
CA LEU A 118 -1.13 -0.64 -16.07
C LEU A 118 -1.44 0.28 -14.91
N ALA A 119 -2.32 -0.11 -13.99
CA ALA A 119 -2.52 0.58 -12.71
C ALA A 119 -1.38 0.34 -11.72
N GLY A 120 -0.33 -0.40 -12.10
CA GLY A 120 0.86 -0.67 -11.28
C GLY A 120 0.67 -1.79 -10.26
N ARG A 121 -0.37 -2.62 -10.38
CA ARG A 121 -0.62 -3.76 -9.48
C ARG A 121 -0.15 -5.06 -10.10
N ASN A 122 0.28 -5.98 -9.25
CA ASN A 122 0.66 -7.33 -9.69
C ASN A 122 -0.59 -8.20 -9.88
N VAL A 123 -0.96 -8.41 -11.14
CA VAL A 123 -2.16 -9.18 -11.50
C VAL A 123 -2.05 -10.62 -11.04
N LEU A 124 -0.88 -11.25 -11.20
CA LEU A 124 -0.65 -12.65 -10.82
C LEU A 124 -0.79 -12.86 -9.31
N GLU A 125 -0.20 -11.98 -8.53
CA GLU A 125 -0.29 -11.98 -7.06
C GLU A 125 -1.74 -11.79 -6.61
N ALA A 126 -2.47 -10.86 -7.22
CA ALA A 126 -3.88 -10.64 -6.94
C ALA A 126 -4.75 -11.87 -7.22
N VAL A 127 -4.50 -12.58 -8.34
CA VAL A 127 -5.19 -13.84 -8.65
C VAL A 127 -4.83 -14.92 -7.62
N GLN A 128 -3.56 -15.05 -7.24
CA GLN A 128 -3.13 -16.00 -6.21
C GLN A 128 -3.78 -15.71 -4.87
N MET A 129 -3.80 -14.45 -4.43
CA MET A 129 -4.43 -14.00 -3.19
C MET A 129 -5.97 -14.13 -3.22
N SER A 130 -6.57 -14.13 -4.41
CA SER A 130 -8.01 -14.40 -4.57
C SER A 130 -8.36 -15.87 -4.32
N VAL A 131 -7.45 -16.80 -4.65
CA VAL A 131 -7.61 -18.24 -4.43
C VAL A 131 -7.15 -18.65 -3.03
N ASN A 132 -5.99 -18.15 -2.62
CA ASN A 132 -5.37 -18.43 -1.33
C ASN A 132 -5.35 -17.14 -0.51
N PRO A 133 -6.26 -16.99 0.46
CA PRO A 133 -6.26 -15.82 1.35
C PRO A 133 -4.92 -15.66 2.05
N GLU A 134 -4.51 -14.41 2.25
CA GLU A 134 -3.27 -14.06 2.93
C GLU A 134 -3.55 -13.42 4.27
N VAL A 135 -2.63 -13.61 5.23
CA VAL A 135 -2.72 -13.04 6.58
C VAL A 135 -1.81 -11.83 6.66
N ILE A 136 -2.40 -10.68 6.90
CA ILE A 136 -1.71 -9.41 7.11
C ILE A 136 -1.67 -9.12 8.62
N GLU A 137 -0.49 -8.78 9.15
CA GLU A 137 -0.36 -8.38 10.55
C GLU A 137 -0.43 -6.86 10.70
N THR A 138 -1.21 -6.37 11.67
CA THR A 138 -1.18 -4.96 12.02
C THR A 138 0.08 -4.63 12.82
N PRO A 139 0.61 -3.41 12.74
CA PRO A 139 1.53 -2.93 13.77
C PRO A 139 0.84 -2.94 15.14
N VAL A 140 1.63 -2.81 16.21
CA VAL A 140 1.07 -2.68 17.56
C VAL A 140 0.24 -1.40 17.63
N VAL A 141 -1.03 -1.54 17.91
CA VAL A 141 -2.00 -0.44 18.07
C VAL A 141 -2.17 -0.17 19.55
N SER A 142 -1.81 1.03 20.01
CA SER A 142 -2.02 1.47 21.39
C SER A 142 -3.33 2.22 21.53
N ALA A 143 -4.15 1.84 22.49
CA ALA A 143 -5.40 2.51 22.82
C ALA A 143 -5.62 2.54 24.33
N VAL A 144 -6.36 3.53 24.83
CA VAL A 144 -6.62 3.72 26.25
C VAL A 144 -8.09 3.45 26.54
N ALA A 145 -8.37 2.54 27.45
CA ALA A 145 -9.71 2.27 27.93
C ALA A 145 -10.21 3.39 28.87
N LYS A 146 -11.52 3.42 29.18
CA LYS A 146 -12.10 4.49 30.01
C LYS A 146 -11.56 4.54 31.44
N ASP A 147 -11.03 3.44 31.94
CA ASP A 147 -10.35 3.35 33.23
C ASP A 147 -8.94 4.00 33.24
N GLY A 148 -8.47 4.49 32.09
CA GLY A 148 -7.20 5.15 31.92
C GLY A 148 -6.00 4.22 31.72
N ILE A 149 -6.23 2.93 31.50
CA ILE A 149 -5.17 1.94 31.24
C ILE A 149 -4.96 1.81 29.72
N GLU A 150 -3.69 1.91 29.31
CA GLU A 150 -3.26 1.67 27.94
C GLU A 150 -3.26 0.17 27.65
N LEU A 151 -3.85 -0.21 26.53
CA LEU A 151 -3.75 -1.54 25.94
C LEU A 151 -2.98 -1.46 24.63
N LYS A 152 -2.09 -2.43 24.41
CA LYS A 152 -1.34 -2.60 23.16
C LYS A 152 -1.86 -3.85 22.48
N VAL A 153 -2.50 -3.66 21.35
CA VAL A 153 -3.19 -4.74 20.63
C VAL A 153 -2.49 -4.97 19.29
N LYS A 154 -2.24 -6.24 18.98
CA LYS A 154 -1.76 -6.69 17.67
C LYS A 154 -2.83 -7.61 17.07
N ALA A 155 -3.25 -7.33 15.84
CA ALA A 155 -4.23 -8.14 15.14
C ALA A 155 -3.64 -8.76 13.86
N ARG A 156 -4.19 -9.92 13.48
CA ARG A 156 -3.99 -10.59 12.20
C ARG A 156 -5.29 -10.50 11.41
N VAL A 157 -5.18 -10.06 10.18
CA VAL A 157 -6.32 -9.89 9.31
C VAL A 157 -6.15 -10.83 8.13
N THR A 158 -7.04 -11.80 7.99
CA THR A 158 -7.08 -12.68 6.82
C THR A 158 -7.86 -11.98 5.72
N VAL A 159 -7.20 -11.72 4.61
CA VAL A 159 -7.78 -11.00 3.47
C VAL A 159 -7.74 -11.85 2.20
N ARG A 160 -8.69 -11.60 1.33
CA ARG A 160 -8.78 -12.15 -0.02
C ARG A 160 -8.85 -10.99 -1.01
N ALA A 161 -8.08 -11.08 -2.11
CA ALA A 161 -8.17 -10.07 -3.16
C ALA A 161 -9.51 -10.19 -3.91
N ASN A 162 -10.18 -9.06 -4.08
CA ASN A 162 -11.38 -8.95 -4.92
C ASN A 162 -10.97 -8.37 -6.27
N ILE A 163 -10.92 -9.23 -7.30
CA ILE A 163 -10.45 -8.89 -8.64
C ILE A 163 -11.28 -7.78 -9.26
N ASP A 164 -12.58 -7.71 -8.96
CA ASP A 164 -13.47 -6.69 -9.48
C ASP A 164 -13.16 -5.29 -8.95
N LYS A 165 -12.59 -5.22 -7.74
CA LYS A 165 -12.27 -3.97 -7.05
C LYS A 165 -10.79 -3.60 -7.12
N LEU A 166 -9.97 -4.36 -7.85
CA LEU A 166 -8.52 -4.09 -7.94
C LEU A 166 -8.22 -2.76 -8.61
N VAL A 167 -8.99 -2.39 -9.65
CA VAL A 167 -8.87 -1.09 -10.29
C VAL A 167 -9.63 -0.05 -9.46
N GLY A 168 -8.91 0.91 -8.90
CA GLY A 168 -9.49 1.99 -8.09
C GLY A 168 -9.74 1.67 -6.61
N GLY A 169 -9.63 0.43 -6.17
CA GLY A 169 -9.75 0.06 -4.75
C GLY A 169 -8.49 0.44 -3.95
N ALA A 170 -8.66 0.74 -2.67
CA ALA A 170 -7.55 1.03 -1.77
C ALA A 170 -6.72 -0.24 -1.48
N GLY A 171 -5.44 -0.05 -1.18
CA GLY A 171 -4.50 -1.13 -0.89
C GLY A 171 -4.54 -1.65 0.56
N GLU A 172 -3.65 -2.59 0.84
CA GLU A 172 -3.45 -3.24 2.14
C GLU A 172 -3.27 -2.24 3.30
N ALA A 173 -2.47 -1.18 3.09
CA ALA A 173 -2.25 -0.15 4.11
C ALA A 173 -3.55 0.50 4.61
N THR A 174 -4.56 0.61 3.74
CA THR A 174 -5.87 1.16 4.12
C THR A 174 -6.65 0.20 5.02
N ILE A 175 -6.56 -1.11 4.78
CA ILE A 175 -7.18 -2.12 5.65
C ILE A 175 -6.53 -2.08 7.03
N ILE A 176 -5.19 -2.09 7.08
CA ILE A 176 -4.43 -1.99 8.34
C ILE A 176 -4.84 -0.74 9.12
N ALA A 177 -4.93 0.41 8.46
CA ALA A 177 -5.34 1.66 9.10
C ALA A 177 -6.77 1.60 9.66
N ARG A 178 -7.72 1.08 8.89
CA ARG A 178 -9.13 0.96 9.31
C ARG A 178 -9.32 -0.04 10.43
N VAL A 179 -8.61 -1.17 10.38
CA VAL A 179 -8.63 -2.17 11.47
C VAL A 179 -8.03 -1.55 12.73
N GLY A 180 -6.92 -0.82 12.60
CA GLY A 180 -6.33 -0.08 13.72
C GLY A 180 -7.30 0.94 14.33
N GLU A 181 -8.00 1.73 13.50
CA GLU A 181 -9.06 2.65 13.95
C GLU A 181 -10.19 1.90 14.66
N GLY A 182 -10.62 0.76 14.12
CA GLY A 182 -11.62 -0.09 14.73
C GLY A 182 -11.22 -0.58 16.11
N ILE A 183 -9.96 -1.01 16.27
CA ILE A 183 -9.38 -1.43 17.56
C ILE A 183 -9.37 -0.26 18.55
N VAL A 184 -8.85 0.91 18.16
CA VAL A 184 -8.79 2.11 19.01
C VAL A 184 -10.20 2.51 19.47
N THR A 185 -11.16 2.51 18.57
CA THR A 185 -12.54 2.87 18.88
C THR A 185 -13.18 1.89 19.85
N ASN A 186 -12.94 0.60 19.66
CA ASN A 186 -13.51 -0.45 20.51
C ASN A 186 -12.92 -0.40 21.92
N VAL A 187 -11.58 -0.38 22.03
CA VAL A 187 -10.86 -0.25 23.32
C VAL A 187 -11.25 1.04 24.04
N GLY A 188 -11.29 2.19 23.33
CA GLY A 188 -11.65 3.49 23.92
C GLY A 188 -13.11 3.58 24.37
N SER A 189 -14.00 2.75 23.83
CA SER A 189 -15.39 2.64 24.25
C SER A 189 -15.61 1.69 25.44
N SER A 190 -14.66 0.79 25.68
CA SER A 190 -14.73 -0.19 26.78
C SER A 190 -14.63 0.49 28.14
N ALA A 191 -15.44 0.03 29.08
CA ALA A 191 -15.48 0.62 30.43
C ALA A 191 -14.20 0.31 31.22
N ASP A 192 -13.64 -0.88 30.98
CA ASP A 192 -12.51 -1.43 31.73
C ASP A 192 -11.59 -2.21 30.77
N HIS A 193 -10.30 -2.16 31.03
CA HIS A 193 -9.29 -2.94 30.29
C HIS A 193 -9.47 -4.45 30.49
N THR A 194 -9.96 -4.90 31.66
CA THR A 194 -10.21 -6.32 31.96
C THR A 194 -11.27 -6.93 31.04
N ALA A 195 -12.32 -6.18 30.72
CA ALA A 195 -13.37 -6.63 29.80
C ALA A 195 -12.82 -6.91 28.39
N VAL A 196 -11.81 -6.14 27.95
CA VAL A 196 -11.14 -6.34 26.65
C VAL A 196 -10.25 -7.58 26.70
N LEU A 197 -9.54 -7.81 27.83
CA LEU A 197 -8.66 -8.98 28.01
C LEU A 197 -9.45 -10.29 28.13
N GLU A 198 -10.63 -10.25 28.77
CA GLU A 198 -11.50 -11.42 28.91
C GLU A 198 -12.12 -11.86 27.58
N ASN A 199 -12.45 -10.91 26.70
CA ASN A 199 -13.13 -11.17 25.45
C ASN A 199 -12.52 -10.38 24.27
N PRO A 200 -11.30 -10.67 23.84
CA PRO A 200 -10.67 -10.00 22.69
C PRO A 200 -11.45 -10.20 21.38
N ASP A 201 -12.16 -11.33 21.25
CA ASP A 201 -13.01 -11.62 20.08
C ASP A 201 -14.16 -10.62 19.87
N TYR A 202 -14.55 -9.89 20.91
CA TYR A 202 -15.54 -8.83 20.78
C TYR A 202 -15.03 -7.69 19.89
N ILE A 203 -13.72 -7.38 19.98
CA ILE A 203 -13.08 -6.40 19.10
C ILE A 203 -13.18 -6.87 17.66
N SER A 204 -12.79 -8.12 17.38
CA SER A 204 -12.81 -8.73 16.05
C SER A 204 -14.19 -8.66 15.41
N LYS A 205 -15.24 -9.05 16.13
CA LYS A 205 -16.62 -9.01 15.66
C LYS A 205 -17.10 -7.59 15.37
N THR A 206 -16.89 -6.66 16.29
CA THR A 206 -17.32 -5.26 16.12
C THR A 206 -16.62 -4.57 14.96
N VAL A 207 -15.33 -4.88 14.75
CA VAL A 207 -14.54 -4.34 13.65
C VAL A 207 -15.00 -4.92 12.32
N LEU A 208 -15.31 -6.22 12.26
CA LEU A 208 -15.80 -6.91 11.07
C LEU A 208 -17.20 -6.40 10.66
N GLU A 209 -18.11 -6.21 11.62
CA GLU A 209 -19.48 -5.71 11.39
C GLU A 209 -19.51 -4.29 10.79
N LYS A 210 -18.47 -3.49 10.97
CA LYS A 210 -18.34 -2.14 10.39
C LYS A 210 -18.09 -2.13 8.88
N GLY A 211 -17.84 -3.29 8.24
CA GLY A 211 -17.63 -3.38 6.80
C GLY A 211 -16.42 -2.56 6.33
N LEU A 212 -15.29 -2.72 6.98
CA LEU A 212 -14.08 -1.92 6.74
C LEU A 212 -13.42 -2.17 5.38
N ASP A 213 -13.86 -3.19 4.64
CA ASP A 213 -13.44 -3.53 3.29
C ASP A 213 -14.09 -2.66 2.20
N ALA A 214 -15.08 -1.83 2.55
CA ALA A 214 -15.74 -0.96 1.60
C ALA A 214 -14.77 -0.03 0.88
N GLY A 215 -14.75 -0.08 -0.47
CA GLY A 215 -13.83 0.73 -1.29
C GLY A 215 -12.38 0.27 -1.27
N THR A 216 -12.08 -0.94 -0.77
CA THR A 216 -10.76 -1.57 -0.86
C THR A 216 -10.72 -2.62 -1.98
N ALA A 217 -9.52 -2.97 -2.41
CA ALA A 217 -9.28 -4.05 -3.35
C ALA A 217 -9.35 -5.45 -2.70
N PHE A 218 -9.63 -5.51 -1.40
CA PHE A 218 -9.61 -6.73 -0.61
C PHE A 218 -10.93 -6.92 0.11
N GLU A 219 -11.22 -8.17 0.43
CA GLU A 219 -12.32 -8.61 1.27
C GLU A 219 -11.74 -9.19 2.56
N ILE A 220 -12.22 -8.75 3.71
CA ILE A 220 -11.77 -9.25 5.01
C ILE A 220 -12.56 -10.51 5.34
N LEU A 221 -11.87 -11.63 5.52
CA LEU A 221 -12.48 -12.92 5.88
C LEU A 221 -12.55 -13.11 7.40
N SER A 222 -11.45 -12.80 8.11
CA SER A 222 -11.41 -12.82 9.57
C SER A 222 -10.47 -11.74 10.10
N ILE A 223 -10.71 -11.37 11.36
CA ILE A 223 -9.81 -10.53 12.14
C ILE A 223 -9.58 -11.29 13.44
N ASP A 224 -8.35 -11.63 13.71
CA ASP A 224 -7.95 -12.40 14.89
C ASP A 224 -7.04 -11.52 15.74
N ILE A 225 -7.35 -11.36 17.03
CA ILE A 225 -6.48 -10.64 17.95
C ILE A 225 -5.34 -11.57 18.32
N ALA A 226 -4.13 -11.21 17.90
CA ALA A 226 -2.94 -12.05 18.09
C ALA A 226 -2.33 -11.88 19.48
N ASP A 227 -2.38 -10.63 20.00
CA ASP A 227 -1.77 -10.29 21.30
C ASP A 227 -2.43 -9.04 21.87
N VAL A 228 -2.59 -9.02 23.21
CA VAL A 228 -3.09 -7.88 23.98
C VAL A 228 -2.24 -7.71 25.22
N ASP A 229 -1.37 -6.71 25.20
CA ASP A 229 -0.53 -6.34 26.32
C ASP A 229 -1.11 -5.17 27.11
N VAL A 230 -0.96 -5.21 28.42
CA VAL A 230 -1.30 -4.09 29.31
C VAL A 230 -0.13 -3.12 29.34
N GLY A 231 -0.37 -1.90 28.93
CA GLY A 231 0.60 -0.81 28.96
C GLY A 231 0.61 -0.03 30.27
N ARG A 232 0.80 1.27 30.18
CA ARG A 232 0.88 2.17 31.34
C ARG A 232 -0.50 2.61 31.82
N ASN A 233 -0.62 2.92 33.10
CA ASN A 233 -1.79 3.61 33.63
C ASN A 233 -1.64 5.12 33.36
N ILE A 234 -2.17 5.55 32.22
CA ILE A 234 -2.14 6.95 31.77
C ILE A 234 -3.07 7.80 32.62
N GLY A 235 -4.19 7.24 33.08
CA GLY A 235 -5.13 7.92 33.96
C GLY A 235 -4.50 8.35 35.30
N ALA A 236 -3.76 7.43 35.92
CA ALA A 236 -3.05 7.75 37.17
C ALA A 236 -1.93 8.79 36.96
N ALA A 237 -1.19 8.72 35.86
CA ALA A 237 -0.16 9.69 35.53
C ALA A 237 -0.78 11.09 35.34
N LEU A 238 -1.86 11.22 34.58
CA LEU A 238 -2.58 12.49 34.39
C LEU A 238 -3.11 13.08 35.71
N MET A 239 -3.66 12.22 36.59
CA MET A 239 -4.12 12.67 37.93
C MET A 239 -2.95 13.18 38.79
N THR A 240 -1.80 12.56 38.71
CA THR A 240 -0.59 12.99 39.42
C THR A 240 -0.11 14.34 38.88
N ASP A 241 0.00 14.48 37.56
CA ASP A 241 0.41 15.73 36.91
C ASP A 241 -0.56 16.87 37.23
N GLN A 242 -1.88 16.59 37.26
CA GLN A 242 -2.90 17.56 37.61
C GLN A 242 -2.79 18.00 39.09
N ALA A 243 -2.59 17.04 40.00
CA ALA A 243 -2.39 17.34 41.41
C ALA A 243 -1.10 18.17 41.66
N GLU A 244 -0.02 17.91 40.92
CA GLU A 244 1.19 18.73 40.98
C GLU A 244 0.95 20.14 40.42
N ALA A 245 0.22 20.27 39.31
CA ALA A 245 -0.15 21.57 38.76
C ALA A 245 -1.00 22.37 39.74
N ASP A 246 -2.03 21.77 40.33
CA ASP A 246 -2.88 22.39 41.33
C ASP A 246 -2.08 22.83 42.58
N LYS A 247 -1.14 22.03 43.04
CA LYS A 247 -0.22 22.37 44.12
C LYS A 247 0.63 23.60 43.76
N ARG A 248 1.20 23.65 42.56
CA ARG A 248 1.99 24.80 42.08
C ARG A 248 1.13 26.08 42.02
N ILE A 249 -0.09 26.00 41.54
CA ILE A 249 -1.04 27.12 41.49
C ILE A 249 -1.38 27.57 42.89
N ALA A 250 -1.65 26.65 43.83
CA ALA A 250 -1.94 27.00 45.22
C ALA A 250 -0.74 27.65 45.92
N GLN A 251 0.49 27.19 45.66
CA GLN A 251 1.72 27.80 46.14
C GLN A 251 1.89 29.24 45.63
N ALA A 252 1.76 29.42 44.30
CA ALA A 252 1.87 30.75 43.69
C ALA A 252 0.85 31.74 44.26
N ARG A 253 -0.41 31.32 44.45
CA ARG A 253 -1.45 32.14 45.08
C ARG A 253 -1.16 32.44 46.55
N ALA A 254 -0.49 31.54 47.26
CA ALA A 254 -0.09 31.79 48.65
C ALA A 254 1.05 32.81 48.72
N GLU A 255 2.04 32.69 47.81
CA GLU A 255 3.15 33.63 47.71
C GLU A 255 2.65 35.04 47.31
N GLU A 256 1.74 35.11 46.32
CA GLU A 256 1.10 36.40 45.92
C GLU A 256 0.39 37.05 47.12
N ARG A 257 -0.41 36.30 47.88
CA ARG A 257 -1.06 36.79 49.09
C ARG A 257 -0.08 37.26 50.16
N ARG A 258 1.05 36.53 50.33
CA ARG A 258 2.11 36.94 51.26
C ARG A 258 2.79 38.22 50.81
N ALA A 259 3.10 38.32 49.49
CA ALA A 259 3.71 39.52 48.93
C ALA A 259 2.77 40.74 49.06
N MET A 260 1.46 40.58 48.78
CA MET A 260 0.46 41.63 48.98
C MET A 260 0.33 42.06 50.44
N ALA A 261 0.38 41.10 51.39
CA ALA A 261 0.32 41.41 52.82
C ALA A 261 1.56 42.21 53.30
N VAL A 262 2.76 41.82 52.84
CA VAL A 262 4.01 42.55 53.12
C VAL A 262 4.00 43.94 52.48
N ALA A 263 3.54 44.07 51.22
CA ALA A 263 3.41 45.37 50.55
C ALA A 263 2.45 46.29 51.36
N LYS A 264 1.30 45.77 51.77
CA LYS A 264 0.33 46.52 52.54
C LYS A 264 0.86 46.92 53.96
N GLU A 265 1.64 46.04 54.58
CA GLU A 265 2.33 46.36 55.84
C GLU A 265 3.33 47.53 55.65
N GLN A 266 4.11 47.49 54.55
CA GLN A 266 5.05 48.55 54.21
C GLN A 266 4.33 49.90 53.90
N GLU A 267 3.23 49.84 53.17
CA GLU A 267 2.39 51.02 52.87
C GLU A 267 1.84 51.63 54.19
N MET A 268 1.35 50.80 55.12
CA MET A 268 0.85 51.29 56.41
C MET A 268 1.97 51.87 57.30
N LYS A 269 3.18 51.28 57.25
CA LYS A 269 4.36 51.82 57.94
C LYS A 269 4.76 53.19 57.36
N ALA A 270 4.78 53.33 56.05
CA ALA A 270 5.06 54.63 55.39
C ALA A 270 4.01 55.65 55.70
N TYR A 271 2.74 55.29 55.66
CA TYR A 271 1.64 56.14 56.03
C TYR A 271 1.73 56.66 57.52
N THR A 272 2.08 55.73 58.45
CA THR A 272 2.27 56.08 59.88
C THR A 272 3.44 57.07 60.02
N GLN A 273 4.54 56.87 59.31
CA GLN A 273 5.69 57.83 59.36
C GLN A 273 5.35 59.19 58.75
N GLU A 274 4.57 59.21 57.67
CA GLU A 274 4.08 60.46 57.06
C GLU A 274 3.18 61.20 58.00
N MET A 275 2.28 60.48 58.68
CA MET A 275 1.40 61.12 59.70
C MET A 275 2.19 61.63 60.88
N GLN A 276 3.21 60.88 61.36
CA GLN A 276 4.11 61.32 62.43
C GLN A 276 4.86 62.64 62.03
N ALA A 277 5.37 62.69 60.80
CA ALA A 277 6.06 63.84 60.26
C ALA A 277 5.12 65.06 60.22
N LYS A 278 3.85 64.92 59.81
CA LYS A 278 2.85 65.97 59.79
C LYS A 278 2.49 66.45 61.21
N VAL A 279 2.44 65.58 62.22
CA VAL A 279 2.21 65.96 63.63
C VAL A 279 3.39 66.78 64.17
N VAL A 280 4.64 66.37 63.89
CA VAL A 280 5.85 67.12 64.29
C VAL A 280 5.88 68.47 63.62
N GLU A 281 5.53 68.57 62.36
CA GLU A 281 5.45 69.86 61.60
C GLU A 281 4.37 70.76 62.19
N ALA A 282 3.23 70.18 62.59
CA ALA A 282 2.15 70.98 63.25
C ALA A 282 2.50 71.46 64.67
N GLN A 283 3.37 70.71 65.37
CA GLN A 283 3.85 71.13 66.70
C GLN A 283 5.01 72.15 66.62
N ALA A 284 5.66 72.28 65.47
CA ALA A 284 6.75 73.26 65.27
C ALA A 284 6.28 74.61 64.77
N LYS A 285 4.99 74.77 64.46
CA LYS A 285 4.28 76.05 64.11
C LYS A 285 3.56 76.57 65.35
#